data_c8e84093acd1e4b06de840512874ff25
#
_entry.id   c8e84093acd1e4b06de840512874ff25
#
_cell.length_a   1.000
_cell.length_b   1.000
_cell.length_c   1.000
_cell.angle_alpha   90.00
_cell.angle_beta   90.00
_cell.angle_gamma   90.00
#
_symmetry.space_group_name_H-M   'P 1'
#
loop_
_entity.id
_entity.type
_entity.pdbx_description
1 polymer ?
#
loop_
_entity_poly.entity_id
_entity_poly.type
_entity_poly.pdbx_seq_one_letter_code
_entity_poly.pdbx_strand_id
1 'polypeptide(L)'
;MSANDPKPSPMYETILVTLDGTPTDQAIIEHVKRLARFARSRVVLLHVADGWAARTYGRDAVSPEITEDTLYLRRVKAEFHSLGIPVEAELAYGEPATEIVKWVKRKGCDLVAMSTHGHRLVADLFLGTTASRVQHSIKVPVLLLRAR
;
A
#
# COMPACT_ATOMS: atom_id res chain seq x y z
N MET A 1 -15.64 -16.43 -32.23
CA MET A 1 -14.45 -16.13 -31.46
C MET A 1 -13.25 -16.73 -32.16
N SER A 2 -12.32 -15.92 -32.61
CA SER A 2 -11.06 -16.38 -33.16
C SER A 2 -10.20 -16.96 -32.05
N ALA A 3 -9.55 -18.12 -32.27
CA ALA A 3 -8.66 -18.75 -31.32
C ALA A 3 -7.41 -17.91 -30.96
N ASN A 4 -7.27 -16.74 -31.53
CA ASN A 4 -6.13 -15.82 -31.40
C ASN A 4 -6.47 -14.50 -30.70
N ASP A 5 -7.67 -14.36 -30.10
CA ASP A 5 -7.94 -13.17 -29.30
C ASP A 5 -7.07 -13.23 -28.03
N PRO A 6 -6.21 -12.23 -27.81
CA PRO A 6 -5.40 -12.21 -26.59
C PRO A 6 -6.34 -12.20 -25.38
N LYS A 7 -6.07 -13.07 -24.42
CA LYS A 7 -6.79 -13.04 -23.15
C LYS A 7 -6.72 -11.61 -22.60
N PRO A 8 -7.83 -11.01 -22.19
CA PRO A 8 -7.81 -9.68 -21.64
C PRO A 8 -6.86 -9.66 -20.44
N SER A 9 -5.93 -8.72 -20.45
CA SER A 9 -5.05 -8.48 -19.30
C SER A 9 -5.91 -8.16 -18.07
N PRO A 10 -5.53 -8.62 -16.88
CA PRO A 10 -6.22 -8.22 -15.69
C PRO A 10 -6.25 -6.69 -15.58
N MET A 11 -7.36 -6.13 -15.13
CA MET A 11 -7.53 -4.68 -15.06
C MET A 11 -6.48 -4.04 -14.13
N TYR A 12 -6.10 -4.71 -13.07
CA TYR A 12 -5.02 -4.32 -12.16
C TYR A 12 -4.09 -5.51 -11.98
N GLU A 13 -2.91 -5.44 -12.58
CA GLU A 13 -1.91 -6.51 -12.45
C GLU A 13 -1.18 -6.46 -11.11
N THR A 14 -0.83 -5.25 -10.67
CA THR A 14 -0.09 -5.05 -9.42
C THR A 14 -0.65 -3.87 -8.63
N ILE A 15 -1.18 -4.17 -7.46
CA ILE A 15 -1.77 -3.19 -6.55
C ILE A 15 -0.75 -2.87 -5.45
N LEU A 16 -0.38 -1.60 -5.31
CA LEU A 16 0.35 -1.13 -4.13
C LEU A 16 -0.66 -0.76 -3.04
N VAL A 17 -0.49 -1.33 -1.86
CA VAL A 17 -1.29 -1.00 -0.67
C VAL A 17 -0.40 -0.31 0.34
N THR A 18 -0.72 0.92 0.68
CA THR A 18 0.01 1.64 1.74
C THR A 18 -0.61 1.33 3.09
N LEU A 19 0.23 1.01 4.04
CA LEU A 19 -0.17 0.68 5.41
C LEU A 19 0.55 1.60 6.38
N ASP A 20 -0.12 2.01 7.44
CA ASP A 20 0.47 2.86 8.49
C ASP A 20 0.76 2.10 9.79
N GLY A 21 0.42 0.82 9.87
CA GLY A 21 0.68 -0.02 11.04
C GLY A 21 -0.35 0.15 12.16
N THR A 22 -1.47 0.81 11.88
CA THR A 22 -2.53 1.04 12.85
C THR A 22 -3.81 0.26 12.50
N PRO A 23 -4.77 0.14 13.43
CA PRO A 23 -6.06 -0.50 13.15
C PRO A 23 -6.85 0.13 11.99
N THR A 24 -6.52 1.35 11.59
CA THR A 24 -7.15 2.01 10.44
C THR A 24 -6.86 1.30 9.12
N ASP A 25 -5.80 0.50 9.06
CA ASP A 25 -5.47 -0.31 7.89
C ASP A 25 -6.47 -1.43 7.60
N GLN A 26 -7.23 -1.86 8.60
CA GLN A 26 -8.11 -3.02 8.48
C GLN A 26 -9.11 -2.88 7.31
N ALA A 27 -9.68 -1.70 7.12
CA ALA A 27 -10.64 -1.46 6.06
C ALA A 27 -10.03 -1.62 4.66
N ILE A 28 -8.85 -1.05 4.43
CA ILE A 28 -8.18 -1.16 3.13
C ILE A 28 -7.65 -2.58 2.88
N ILE A 29 -7.15 -3.25 3.90
CA ILE A 29 -6.69 -4.63 3.80
C ILE A 29 -7.84 -5.54 3.34
N GLU A 30 -8.98 -5.49 4.02
CA GLU A 30 -10.14 -6.31 3.67
C GLU A 30 -10.70 -5.99 2.28
N HIS A 31 -10.71 -4.73 1.91
CA HIS A 31 -11.15 -4.31 0.59
C HIS A 31 -10.22 -4.83 -0.52
N VAL A 32 -8.92 -4.68 -0.34
CA VAL A 32 -7.94 -5.12 -1.34
C VAL A 32 -7.87 -6.64 -1.46
N LYS A 33 -8.03 -7.39 -0.37
CA LYS A 33 -8.16 -8.85 -0.45
C LYS A 33 -9.25 -9.28 -1.44
N ARG A 34 -10.41 -8.64 -1.36
CA ARG A 34 -11.54 -8.93 -2.28
C ARG A 34 -11.23 -8.49 -3.70
N LEU A 35 -10.70 -7.29 -3.87
CA LEU A 35 -10.35 -6.75 -5.18
C LEU A 35 -9.27 -7.57 -5.88
N ALA A 36 -8.20 -7.91 -5.17
CA ALA A 36 -7.09 -8.69 -5.72
C ALA A 36 -7.50 -10.10 -6.13
N ARG A 37 -8.39 -10.73 -5.38
CA ARG A 37 -8.95 -12.03 -5.78
C ARG A 37 -9.82 -11.92 -7.03
N PHE A 38 -10.67 -10.91 -7.09
CA PHE A 38 -11.54 -10.68 -8.25
C PHE A 38 -10.74 -10.36 -9.51
N ALA A 39 -9.79 -9.43 -9.41
CA ALA A 39 -8.98 -8.98 -10.54
C ALA A 39 -7.77 -9.88 -10.83
N ARG A 40 -7.49 -10.87 -9.98
CA ARG A 40 -6.31 -11.74 -10.05
C ARG A 40 -5.00 -10.95 -10.00
N SER A 41 -4.96 -9.96 -9.14
CA SER A 41 -3.82 -9.04 -8.96
C SER A 41 -2.74 -9.63 -8.07
N ARG A 42 -1.52 -9.18 -8.28
CA ARG A 42 -0.45 -9.22 -7.28
C ARG A 42 -0.59 -8.03 -6.35
N VAL A 43 -0.12 -8.18 -5.14
CA VAL A 43 -0.19 -7.12 -4.12
C VAL A 43 1.20 -6.81 -3.60
N VAL A 44 1.52 -5.54 -3.49
CA VAL A 44 2.70 -5.02 -2.79
C VAL A 44 2.21 -4.25 -1.57
N LEU A 45 2.50 -4.77 -0.39
CA LEU A 45 2.22 -4.10 0.88
C LEU A 45 3.41 -3.19 1.20
N LEU A 46 3.16 -1.92 1.38
CA LEU A 46 4.21 -0.95 1.68
C LEU A 46 3.90 -0.21 2.98
N HIS A 47 4.82 -0.26 3.92
CA HIS A 47 4.85 0.63 5.08
C HIS A 47 6.09 1.52 5.01
N VAL A 48 5.91 2.81 5.24
CA VAL A 48 7.02 3.77 5.26
C VAL A 48 7.29 4.19 6.69
N ALA A 49 8.43 3.74 7.21
CA ALA A 49 8.91 4.16 8.52
C ALA A 49 9.53 5.55 8.41
N ASP A 50 8.87 6.53 8.99
CA ASP A 50 9.30 7.94 8.94
C ASP A 50 9.76 8.50 10.30
N GLY A 51 9.91 7.64 11.30
CA GLY A 51 10.45 7.98 12.61
C GLY A 51 11.87 8.51 12.55
N TRP A 52 12.33 9.15 13.62
CA TRP A 52 13.66 9.76 13.67
C TRP A 52 14.79 8.78 13.33
N ALA A 53 14.75 7.58 13.88
CA ALA A 53 15.76 6.56 13.61
C ALA A 53 15.77 6.15 12.13
N ALA A 54 14.59 5.97 11.54
CA ALA A 54 14.46 5.60 10.14
C ALA A 54 14.97 6.71 9.21
N ARG A 55 14.71 7.98 9.53
CA ARG A 55 15.20 9.12 8.75
C ARG A 55 16.71 9.29 8.85
N THR A 56 17.30 8.99 10.01
CA THR A 56 18.73 9.19 10.27
C THR A 56 19.57 8.01 9.78
N TYR A 57 19.15 6.79 10.05
CA TYR A 57 19.94 5.58 9.81
C TYR A 57 19.41 4.71 8.66
N GLY A 58 18.22 4.97 8.16
CA GLY A 58 17.64 4.19 7.06
C GLY A 58 17.57 2.70 7.39
N ARG A 59 18.11 1.85 6.51
CA ARG A 59 18.10 0.39 6.67
C ARG A 59 18.89 -0.12 7.87
N ASP A 60 19.82 0.68 8.35
CA ASP A 60 20.66 0.33 9.52
C ASP A 60 19.97 0.72 10.83
N ALA A 61 18.78 1.32 10.76
CA ALA A 61 18.01 1.67 11.94
C ALA A 61 17.55 0.41 12.68
N VAL A 62 17.91 0.32 13.94
CA VAL A 62 17.43 -0.72 14.84
C VAL A 62 16.65 -0.04 15.95
N SER A 63 15.34 -0.19 15.91
CA SER A 63 14.47 0.34 16.96
C SER A 63 13.32 -0.64 17.22
N PRO A 64 12.69 -0.61 18.40
CA PRO A 64 11.49 -1.40 18.66
C PRO A 64 10.38 -1.13 17.65
N GLU A 65 10.21 0.11 17.23
CA GLU A 65 9.23 0.53 16.22
C GLU A 65 9.44 -0.20 14.88
N ILE A 66 10.67 -0.21 14.37
CA ILE A 66 11.00 -0.90 13.12
C ILE A 66 10.78 -2.41 13.23
N THR A 67 11.07 -3.00 14.38
CA THR A 67 10.80 -4.41 14.64
C THR A 67 9.30 -4.70 14.64
N GLU A 68 8.50 -3.85 15.27
CA GLU A 68 7.04 -3.96 15.28
C GLU A 68 6.46 -3.81 13.88
N ASP A 69 6.93 -2.85 13.11
CA ASP A 69 6.52 -2.62 11.72
C ASP A 69 6.83 -3.84 10.84
N THR A 70 7.98 -4.44 11.02
CA THR A 70 8.37 -5.65 10.28
C THR A 70 7.46 -6.84 10.63
N LEU A 71 7.16 -7.05 11.90
CA LEU A 71 6.26 -8.11 12.36
C LEU A 71 4.82 -7.88 11.87
N TYR A 72 4.37 -6.65 11.90
CA TYR A 72 3.08 -6.25 11.37
C TYR A 72 2.94 -6.58 9.88
N LEU A 73 3.92 -6.17 9.07
CA LEU A 73 3.92 -6.47 7.63
C LEU A 73 3.94 -7.97 7.35
N ARG A 74 4.71 -8.75 8.11
CA ARG A 74 4.74 -10.22 7.97
C ARG A 74 3.39 -10.84 8.25
N ARG A 75 2.69 -10.36 9.28
CA ARG A 75 1.35 -10.84 9.61
C ARG A 75 0.35 -10.54 8.50
N VAL A 76 0.31 -9.31 8.01
CA VAL A 76 -0.58 -8.93 6.91
C VAL A 76 -0.25 -9.71 5.64
N LYS A 77 1.03 -9.85 5.31
CA LYS A 77 1.47 -10.67 4.18
C LYS A 77 0.96 -12.12 4.28
N ALA A 78 1.05 -12.71 5.46
CA ALA A 78 0.56 -14.07 5.69
C ALA A 78 -0.95 -14.19 5.46
N GLU A 79 -1.73 -13.16 5.81
CA GLU A 79 -3.17 -13.13 5.54
C GLU A 79 -3.48 -13.14 4.03
N PHE A 80 -2.78 -12.36 3.23
CA PHE A 80 -2.94 -12.36 1.77
C PHE A 80 -2.49 -13.70 1.17
N HIS A 81 -1.36 -14.21 1.60
CA HIS A 81 -0.81 -15.47 1.13
C HIS A 81 -1.78 -16.64 1.40
N SER A 82 -2.42 -16.67 2.56
CA SER A 82 -3.40 -17.71 2.92
C SER A 82 -4.62 -17.73 2.00
N LEU A 83 -4.92 -16.63 1.33
CA LEU A 83 -5.99 -16.52 0.34
C LEU A 83 -5.54 -16.83 -1.09
N GLY A 84 -4.29 -17.24 -1.29
CA GLY A 84 -3.72 -17.50 -2.61
C GLY A 84 -3.41 -16.25 -3.42
N ILE A 85 -3.30 -15.09 -2.78
CA ILE A 85 -2.94 -13.83 -3.44
C ILE A 85 -1.43 -13.70 -3.47
N PRO A 86 -0.80 -13.55 -4.66
CA PRO A 86 0.63 -13.25 -4.74
C PRO A 86 0.91 -11.92 -4.05
N VAL A 87 1.81 -11.92 -3.07
CA VAL A 87 2.01 -10.76 -2.20
C VAL A 87 3.49 -10.59 -1.83
N GLU A 88 3.94 -9.36 -1.88
CA GLU A 88 5.23 -8.91 -1.33
C GLU A 88 4.95 -7.90 -0.22
N ALA A 89 5.85 -7.81 0.75
CA ALA A 89 5.79 -6.81 1.81
C ALA A 89 7.12 -6.08 1.92
N GLU A 90 7.06 -4.76 1.90
CA GLU A 90 8.22 -3.89 1.86
C GLU A 90 8.13 -2.84 2.96
N LEU A 91 9.22 -2.68 3.68
CA LEU A 91 9.43 -1.59 4.63
C LEU A 91 10.36 -0.57 4.00
N ALA A 92 9.85 0.61 3.75
CA ALA A 92 10.63 1.74 3.23
C ALA A 92 10.98 2.72 4.34
N TYR A 93 11.95 3.57 4.08
CA TYR A 93 12.47 4.54 5.05
C TYR A 93 12.51 5.91 4.39
N GLY A 94 11.93 6.89 5.02
CA GLY A 94 11.99 8.26 4.55
C GLY A 94 10.65 9.00 4.58
N GLU A 95 10.47 9.91 3.65
CA GLU A 95 9.26 10.71 3.55
C GLU A 95 8.18 9.92 2.81
N PRO A 96 6.99 9.72 3.42
CA PRO A 96 5.98 8.79 2.91
C PRO A 96 5.58 9.00 1.46
N ALA A 97 5.20 10.21 1.06
CA ALA A 97 4.73 10.43 -0.32
C ALA A 97 5.83 10.16 -1.34
N THR A 98 7.06 10.55 -1.06
CA THR A 98 8.21 10.32 -1.92
C THR A 98 8.50 8.83 -2.09
N GLU A 99 8.49 8.09 -1.00
CA GLU A 99 8.73 6.65 -1.03
C GLU A 99 7.61 5.89 -1.75
N ILE A 100 6.35 6.25 -1.52
CA ILE A 100 5.22 5.63 -2.21
C ILE A 100 5.35 5.80 -3.73
N VAL A 101 5.62 7.01 -4.20
CA VAL A 101 5.80 7.29 -5.63
C VAL A 101 6.95 6.47 -6.23
N LYS A 102 8.05 6.39 -5.51
CA LYS A 102 9.22 5.59 -5.90
C LYS A 102 8.88 4.10 -6.03
N TRP A 103 8.16 3.54 -5.07
CA TRP A 103 7.78 2.13 -5.10
C TRP A 103 6.73 1.80 -6.16
N VAL A 104 5.80 2.71 -6.44
CA VAL A 104 4.87 2.56 -7.58
C VAL A 104 5.64 2.36 -8.89
N LYS A 105 6.64 3.21 -9.14
CA LYS A 105 7.48 3.11 -10.34
C LYS A 105 8.35 1.85 -10.33
N ARG A 106 8.98 1.57 -9.22
CA ARG A 106 9.91 0.43 -9.09
C ARG A 106 9.22 -0.92 -9.28
N LYS A 107 8.01 -1.08 -8.78
CA LYS A 107 7.23 -2.32 -8.88
C LYS A 107 6.30 -2.37 -10.08
N GLY A 108 6.20 -1.28 -10.84
CA GLY A 108 5.28 -1.20 -11.97
C GLY A 108 3.82 -1.34 -11.57
N CYS A 109 3.44 -0.72 -10.44
CA CYS A 109 2.07 -0.80 -9.94
C CYS A 109 1.12 -0.01 -10.84
N ASP A 110 -0.06 -0.55 -11.08
CA ASP A 110 -1.11 0.06 -11.89
C ASP A 110 -2.35 0.48 -11.10
N LEU A 111 -2.32 0.28 -9.80
CA LEU A 111 -3.27 0.83 -8.83
C LEU A 111 -2.55 1.07 -7.50
N VAL A 112 -2.84 2.19 -6.86
CA VAL A 112 -2.46 2.47 -5.47
C VAL A 112 -3.71 2.49 -4.61
N ALA A 113 -3.72 1.74 -3.52
CA ALA A 113 -4.80 1.69 -2.54
C ALA A 113 -4.33 2.25 -1.20
N MET A 114 -5.01 3.26 -0.70
CA MET A 114 -4.65 3.99 0.52
C MET A 114 -5.87 4.17 1.41
N SER A 115 -5.66 4.15 2.72
CA SER A 115 -6.66 4.61 3.68
C SER A 115 -6.54 6.11 3.90
N THR A 116 -7.69 6.77 4.01
CA THR A 116 -7.74 8.11 4.58
C THR A 116 -7.95 8.00 6.08
N HIS A 117 -7.25 8.83 6.87
CA HIS A 117 -7.36 8.77 8.33
C HIS A 117 -8.76 9.15 8.80
N GLY A 118 -9.48 8.19 9.43
CA GLY A 118 -10.82 8.41 9.96
C GLY A 118 -10.87 9.16 11.29
N HIS A 119 -9.77 9.18 12.05
CA HIS A 119 -9.79 9.58 13.46
C HIS A 119 -9.38 11.03 13.74
N ARG A 120 -8.73 11.69 12.83
CA ARG A 120 -8.23 13.05 13.03
C ARG A 120 -8.78 13.98 11.96
N LEU A 121 -10.05 13.86 11.72
CA LEU A 121 -10.76 14.81 10.89
C LEU A 121 -10.79 16.16 11.57
N VAL A 122 -9.85 16.97 11.17
CA VAL A 122 -10.23 18.37 10.99
C VAL A 122 -11.24 18.33 9.84
N ALA A 123 -12.46 18.76 10.08
CA ALA A 123 -13.61 18.56 9.21
C ALA A 123 -13.44 19.06 7.75
N ASP A 124 -12.36 19.74 7.46
CA ASP A 124 -12.08 20.40 6.18
C ASP A 124 -10.96 19.74 5.36
N LEU A 125 -10.33 18.68 5.85
CA LEU A 125 -9.26 17.98 5.13
C LEU A 125 -9.78 16.67 4.56
N PHE A 126 -10.29 16.74 3.35
CA PHE A 126 -10.84 15.59 2.63
C PHE A 126 -9.80 14.54 2.24
N LEU A 127 -8.55 14.93 2.12
CA LEU A 127 -7.44 14.07 1.75
C LEU A 127 -6.25 14.38 2.67
N GLY A 128 -5.65 13.35 3.28
CA GLY A 128 -4.38 13.51 3.96
C GLY A 128 -3.32 14.09 3.01
N THR A 129 -2.38 14.84 3.54
CA THR A 129 -1.29 15.47 2.77
C THR A 129 -0.54 14.44 1.93
N THR A 130 -0.27 13.25 2.47
CA THR A 130 0.40 12.17 1.76
C THR A 130 -0.41 11.68 0.57
N ALA A 131 -1.70 11.40 0.75
CA ALA A 131 -2.57 10.94 -0.34
C ALA A 131 -2.68 11.97 -1.47
N SER A 132 -2.82 13.24 -1.14
CA SER A 132 -2.86 14.32 -2.12
C SER A 132 -1.55 14.42 -2.93
N ARG A 133 -0.41 14.37 -2.26
CA ARG A 133 0.90 14.41 -2.93
C ARG A 133 1.13 13.20 -3.83
N VAL A 134 0.77 12.02 -3.38
CA VAL A 134 0.87 10.80 -4.19
C VAL A 134 0.00 10.94 -5.43
N GLN A 135 -1.26 11.32 -5.27
CA GLN A 135 -2.21 11.46 -6.37
C GLN A 135 -1.72 12.43 -7.46
N HIS A 136 -1.06 13.52 -7.06
CA HIS A 136 -0.53 14.50 -8.00
C HIS A 136 0.78 14.05 -8.68
N SER A 137 1.47 13.08 -8.12
CA SER A 137 2.80 12.65 -8.57
C SER A 137 2.81 11.37 -9.39
N ILE A 138 1.69 10.66 -9.47
CA ILE A 138 1.57 9.43 -10.25
C ILE A 138 0.48 9.53 -11.29
N LYS A 139 0.57 8.67 -12.32
CA LYS A 139 -0.41 8.62 -13.42
C LYS A 139 -1.36 7.42 -13.30
N VAL A 140 -1.17 6.57 -12.31
CA VAL A 140 -2.03 5.41 -12.07
C VAL A 140 -3.20 5.80 -11.16
N PRO A 141 -4.35 5.08 -11.23
CA PRO A 141 -5.47 5.33 -10.33
C PRO A 141 -5.09 5.18 -8.85
N VAL A 142 -5.71 5.99 -8.01
CA VAL A 142 -5.58 5.92 -6.56
C VAL A 142 -6.96 5.61 -5.97
N LEU A 143 -7.06 4.47 -5.30
CA LEU A 143 -8.23 4.09 -4.53
C LEU A 143 -8.06 4.61 -3.10
N LEU A 144 -8.93 5.51 -2.70
CA LEU A 144 -8.96 6.05 -1.33
C LEU A 144 -10.14 5.44 -0.58
N LEU A 145 -9.86 4.76 0.50
CA LEU A 145 -10.87 4.19 1.37
C LEU A 145 -10.83 4.87 2.73
N ARG A 146 -11.99 5.33 3.18
CA ARG A 146 -12.10 5.91 4.50
C ARG A 146 -11.98 4.82 5.56
N ALA A 147 -11.04 4.97 6.48
CA ALA A 147 -10.96 4.11 7.65
C ALA A 147 -12.20 4.30 8.53
N ARG A 148 -12.72 3.19 9.04
CA ARG A 148 -13.89 3.17 9.95
C ARG A 148 -13.44 3.10 11.39
#